data_5ce5b2bf77000629447c73cffe44ead8
#
_entry.id   5ce5b2bf77000629447c73cffe44ead8
#
_cell.length_a   1.000
_cell.length_b   1.000
_cell.length_c   1.000
_cell.angle_alpha   90.00
_cell.angle_beta   90.00
_cell.angle_gamma   90.00
#
_symmetry.space_group_name_H-M   'P 1'
#
loop_
_entity.id
_entity.type
_entity.pdbx_description
1 polymer ?
#
loop_
_entity_poly.entity_id
_entity_poly.type
_entity_poly.pdbx_seq_one_letter_code
_entity_poly.pdbx_strand_id
1 'polypeptide(L)'
;MLIIKLALWSGSPLYAGILALGVASGSIASAILLSLPEPEAYRPDPGSSFAATVREAWADPRLRRFVAVFAPLSFAGGTARTFVVTHASVLYGQSPALVMAYSVAFNLGGVAVGYLSRKLMDRLGAKPLYVLFAVAMALAMAPVAWSPATPSALSAAAYLALVSFIVGAGVAGQENAGQTYFFSIVKPSHMLDLGVLYYVIFGVGGALGSTVGGVFLDAASAAGLDTGSSYRFLFAILLAVTGLSALGARSLSAPDSASVLESLGVLFSMRDLKAIGLLERLERTGSPADEIRIIREIGAYGTAVAERELLGYLSSPRLDVRVEALLAMENLARLSAKALRAMIREVERHPYTTAYIAARVLGRRRCVEALPVLRSALGADDYMLRGAAVTALAALRDEESLPAIEALASDSDNPRLMINAASAIEAFGRVSSVPALVAVLKRREPPPYAFDEIVLALSGILGGLGGFYRLYYDFELDRDGAVAALLEQLDGSAAIGAPPREEFSAALRAFVTRGERGEVVARAIAESSFLDEGSATVLAEACLDEELAAHCGFRFFLAACAVEARIASGQPKG
;
A
#
# COMPACT_ATOMS: atom_id res chain seq x y z
N MET A 1 31.72 43.01 -3.90
CA MET A 1 32.58 44.12 -3.49
C MET A 1 31.80 45.32 -2.90
N LEU A 2 30.71 45.79 -3.48
CA LEU A 2 29.87 46.89 -2.96
C LEU A 2 29.29 46.59 -1.57
N ILE A 3 28.76 45.39 -1.35
CA ILE A 3 28.15 44.93 -0.10
C ILE A 3 29.18 44.84 1.04
N ILE A 4 30.40 44.40 0.75
CA ILE A 4 31.52 44.33 1.73
C ILE A 4 31.93 45.77 2.12
N LYS A 5 31.99 46.70 1.17
CA LYS A 5 32.23 48.11 1.46
C LYS A 5 31.16 48.75 2.32
N LEU A 6 29.86 48.43 2.05
CA LEU A 6 28.73 48.88 2.85
C LEU A 6 28.77 48.31 4.29
N ALA A 7 29.15 47.06 4.46
CA ALA A 7 29.30 46.41 5.76
C ALA A 7 30.48 46.96 6.56
N LEU A 8 31.58 47.27 5.90
CA LEU A 8 32.73 47.97 6.52
C LEU A 8 32.39 49.41 6.94
N TRP A 9 31.50 50.09 6.19
CA TRP A 9 31.07 51.43 6.51
C TRP A 9 30.10 51.44 7.73
N SER A 10 29.39 50.35 8.01
CA SER A 10 28.55 50.18 9.22
C SER A 10 29.36 49.95 10.51
N GLY A 11 30.68 49.88 10.46
CA GLY A 11 31.55 49.79 11.63
C GLY A 11 31.61 48.44 12.37
N SER A 12 30.98 47.36 11.79
CA SER A 12 31.01 46.05 12.42
C SER A 12 31.84 45.04 11.62
N PRO A 13 33.09 44.75 12.06
CA PRO A 13 33.98 43.81 11.36
C PRO A 13 33.42 42.37 11.28
N LEU A 14 32.53 42.00 12.21
CA LEU A 14 31.89 40.67 12.21
C LEU A 14 30.95 40.50 11.01
N TYR A 15 30.14 41.51 10.71
CA TYR A 15 29.24 41.47 9.54
C TYR A 15 30.02 41.45 8.22
N ALA A 16 31.11 42.18 8.13
CA ALA A 16 32.00 42.17 6.98
C ALA A 16 32.63 40.78 6.77
N GLY A 17 33.02 40.11 7.85
CA GLY A 17 33.56 38.74 7.82
C GLY A 17 32.53 37.72 7.34
N ILE A 18 31.30 37.77 7.83
CA ILE A 18 30.19 36.86 7.42
C ILE A 18 29.86 37.07 5.93
N LEU A 19 29.77 38.32 5.46
CA LEU A 19 29.54 38.65 4.07
C LEU A 19 30.66 38.18 3.16
N ALA A 20 31.92 38.36 3.59
CA ALA A 20 33.10 37.87 2.86
C ALA A 20 33.08 36.33 2.73
N LEU A 21 32.72 35.62 3.79
CA LEU A 21 32.58 34.17 3.78
C LEU A 21 31.45 33.72 2.81
N GLY A 22 30.34 34.43 2.81
CA GLY A 22 29.24 34.16 1.89
C GLY A 22 29.62 34.35 0.43
N VAL A 23 30.34 35.44 0.12
CA VAL A 23 30.86 35.71 -1.23
C VAL A 23 31.87 34.65 -1.65
N ALA A 24 32.81 34.28 -0.77
CA ALA A 24 33.80 33.23 -1.04
C ALA A 24 33.13 31.88 -1.31
N SER A 25 32.15 31.47 -0.47
CA SER A 25 31.40 30.24 -0.65
C SER A 25 30.62 30.21 -1.98
N GLY A 26 29.97 31.33 -2.35
CA GLY A 26 29.27 31.46 -3.62
C GLY A 26 30.21 31.41 -4.82
N SER A 27 31.42 32.01 -4.71
CA SER A 27 32.45 31.96 -5.76
C SER A 27 32.99 30.55 -5.97
N ILE A 28 33.23 29.82 -4.87
CA ILE A 28 33.66 28.42 -4.92
C ILE A 28 32.56 27.55 -5.57
N ALA A 29 31.30 27.70 -5.16
CA ALA A 29 30.18 26.97 -5.76
C ALA A 29 30.06 27.24 -7.27
N SER A 30 30.23 28.51 -7.70
CA SER A 30 30.22 28.88 -9.12
C SER A 30 31.38 28.26 -9.89
N ALA A 31 32.59 28.24 -9.29
CA ALA A 31 33.77 27.61 -9.90
C ALA A 31 33.58 26.09 -10.07
N ILE A 32 32.98 25.41 -9.08
CA ILE A 32 32.62 23.98 -9.17
C ILE A 32 31.59 23.77 -10.29
N LEU A 33 30.60 24.63 -10.41
CA LEU A 33 29.58 24.54 -11.46
C LEU A 33 30.19 24.64 -12.86
N LEU A 34 31.13 25.54 -13.05
CA LEU A 34 31.88 25.71 -14.31
C LEU A 34 32.79 24.50 -14.65
N SER A 35 33.14 23.68 -13.69
CA SER A 35 33.95 22.46 -13.88
C SER A 35 33.12 21.22 -14.25
N LEU A 36 31.80 21.29 -14.17
CA LEU A 36 30.93 20.17 -14.56
C LEU A 36 30.95 20.01 -16.08
N PRO A 37 31.06 18.77 -16.59
CA PRO A 37 30.93 18.54 -18.03
C PRO A 37 29.51 18.94 -18.49
N GLU A 38 29.47 19.78 -19.52
CA GLU A 38 28.19 20.11 -20.14
C GLU A 38 27.61 18.83 -20.76
N PRO A 39 26.38 18.43 -20.42
CA PRO A 39 25.69 17.38 -21.15
C PRO A 39 25.57 17.83 -22.61
N GLU A 40 25.64 16.88 -23.57
CA GLU A 40 25.45 17.19 -25.00
C GLU A 40 24.23 18.08 -25.15
N ALA A 41 24.48 19.36 -25.40
CA ALA A 41 23.45 20.38 -25.31
C ALA A 41 22.39 20.08 -26.37
N TYR A 42 21.14 19.89 -25.93
CA TYR A 42 20.00 19.97 -26.82
C TYR A 42 20.10 21.30 -27.59
N ARG A 43 20.36 21.24 -28.90
CA ARG A 43 20.44 22.43 -29.74
C ARG A 43 19.01 22.97 -29.94
N PRO A 44 18.71 24.19 -29.49
CA PRO A 44 17.43 24.80 -29.78
C PRO A 44 17.21 24.83 -31.31
N ASP A 45 15.95 24.65 -31.72
CA ASP A 45 15.60 24.82 -33.14
C ASP A 45 16.07 26.19 -33.63
N PRO A 46 16.88 26.25 -34.72
CA PRO A 46 17.48 27.50 -35.20
C PRO A 46 16.46 28.51 -35.75
N GLY A 47 15.41 28.79 -35.10
CA GLY A 47 14.35 29.70 -35.56
C GLY A 47 13.32 30.04 -34.47
N SER A 48 13.36 29.40 -33.32
CA SER A 48 12.44 29.71 -32.24
C SER A 48 12.93 30.92 -31.41
N SER A 49 12.18 31.99 -31.41
CA SER A 49 12.43 33.09 -30.45
C SER A 49 11.84 32.73 -29.09
N PHE A 50 12.49 33.15 -28.00
CA PHE A 50 11.98 33.01 -26.61
C PHE A 50 10.49 33.37 -26.48
N ALA A 51 10.08 34.49 -27.11
CA ALA A 51 8.69 34.97 -27.10
C ALA A 51 7.73 33.99 -27.83
N ALA A 52 8.19 33.32 -28.90
CA ALA A 52 7.39 32.31 -29.60
C ALA A 52 7.22 31.06 -28.74
N THR A 53 8.31 30.59 -28.12
CA THR A 53 8.30 29.43 -27.19
C THR A 53 7.36 29.68 -26.02
N VAL A 54 7.43 30.86 -25.39
CA VAL A 54 6.53 31.22 -24.29
C VAL A 54 5.07 31.29 -24.76
N ARG A 55 4.79 31.85 -25.95
CA ARG A 55 3.43 31.92 -26.51
C ARG A 55 2.87 30.53 -26.80
N GLU A 56 3.66 29.63 -27.40
CA GLU A 56 3.26 28.25 -27.63
C GLU A 56 2.97 27.52 -26.33
N ALA A 57 3.87 27.61 -25.37
CA ALA A 57 3.71 26.96 -24.06
C ALA A 57 2.52 27.51 -23.29
N TRP A 58 2.23 28.81 -23.41
CA TRP A 58 1.07 29.43 -22.76
C TRP A 58 -0.27 28.93 -23.31
N ALA A 59 -0.30 28.34 -24.50
CA ALA A 59 -1.49 27.67 -25.03
C ALA A 59 -1.85 26.39 -24.24
N ASP A 60 -0.86 25.77 -23.56
CA ASP A 60 -1.12 24.58 -22.73
C ASP A 60 -1.87 24.97 -21.43
N PRO A 61 -3.09 24.47 -21.22
CA PRO A 61 -3.86 24.75 -20.03
C PRO A 61 -3.20 24.24 -18.73
N ARG A 62 -2.31 23.27 -18.80
CA ARG A 62 -1.56 22.75 -17.64
C ARG A 62 -0.57 23.78 -17.14
N LEU A 63 0.17 24.43 -18.04
CA LEU A 63 1.11 25.48 -17.70
C LEU A 63 0.38 26.69 -17.10
N ARG A 64 -0.72 27.13 -17.70
CA ARG A 64 -1.50 28.25 -17.19
C ARG A 64 -2.04 28.00 -15.78
N ARG A 65 -2.57 26.79 -15.52
CA ARG A 65 -3.03 26.42 -14.17
C ARG A 65 -1.88 26.39 -13.17
N PHE A 66 -0.73 25.86 -13.58
CA PHE A 66 0.46 25.87 -12.73
C PHE A 66 0.88 27.29 -12.37
N VAL A 67 1.04 28.18 -13.34
CA VAL A 67 1.44 29.57 -13.10
C VAL A 67 0.42 30.31 -12.22
N ALA A 68 -0.88 30.07 -12.43
CA ALA A 68 -1.94 30.68 -11.61
C ALA A 68 -1.87 30.26 -10.12
N VAL A 69 -1.35 29.07 -9.83
CA VAL A 69 -1.15 28.57 -8.46
C VAL A 69 0.23 28.97 -7.92
N PHE A 70 1.25 28.89 -8.75
CA PHE A 70 2.65 29.06 -8.37
C PHE A 70 3.03 30.53 -8.13
N ALA A 71 2.57 31.45 -8.97
CA ALA A 71 2.94 32.86 -8.83
C ALA A 71 2.44 33.49 -7.50
N PRO A 72 1.17 33.31 -7.06
CA PRO A 72 0.75 33.74 -5.75
C PRO A 72 1.51 33.13 -4.59
N LEU A 73 1.88 31.82 -4.71
CA LEU A 73 2.68 31.16 -3.69
C LEU A 73 4.11 31.69 -3.64
N SER A 74 4.74 32.00 -4.78
CA SER A 74 6.05 32.63 -4.83
C SER A 74 6.04 34.02 -4.19
N PHE A 75 4.99 34.80 -4.46
CA PHE A 75 4.75 36.08 -3.82
C PHE A 75 4.62 35.97 -2.30
N ALA A 76 3.76 35.05 -1.83
CA ALA A 76 3.57 34.77 -0.41
C ALA A 76 4.84 34.27 0.27
N GLY A 77 5.61 33.41 -0.42
CA GLY A 77 6.90 32.90 0.05
C GLY A 77 7.94 34.01 0.27
N GLY A 78 8.05 34.94 -0.68
CA GLY A 78 8.94 36.09 -0.55
C GLY A 78 8.53 37.03 0.61
N THR A 79 7.25 37.32 0.73
CA THR A 79 6.71 38.11 1.87
C THR A 79 6.98 37.37 3.19
N ALA A 80 6.64 36.09 3.29
CA ALA A 80 6.84 35.30 4.51
C ALA A 80 8.32 35.22 4.92
N ARG A 81 9.23 34.99 3.98
CA ARG A 81 10.68 34.97 4.22
C ARG A 81 11.18 36.23 4.89
N THR A 82 10.69 37.41 4.46
CA THR A 82 11.10 38.71 4.99
C THR A 82 10.43 39.00 6.32
N PHE A 83 9.10 38.84 6.40
CA PHE A 83 8.32 39.41 7.50
C PHE A 83 8.14 38.45 8.70
N VAL A 84 8.33 37.16 8.55
CA VAL A 84 8.34 36.22 9.70
C VAL A 84 9.51 36.50 10.64
N VAL A 85 10.67 36.86 10.08
CA VAL A 85 11.86 37.16 10.87
C VAL A 85 11.78 38.55 11.48
N THR A 86 11.32 39.58 10.71
CA THR A 86 11.13 40.94 11.21
C THR A 86 10.04 41.04 12.25
N HIS A 87 8.95 40.27 12.13
CA HIS A 87 7.89 40.15 13.13
C HIS A 87 8.45 39.77 14.53
N ALA A 88 9.47 38.90 14.60
CA ALA A 88 10.08 38.54 15.86
C ALA A 88 10.75 39.74 16.57
N SER A 89 11.41 40.61 15.82
CA SER A 89 12.04 41.80 16.37
C SER A 89 11.00 42.84 16.79
N VAL A 90 10.01 43.10 15.92
CA VAL A 90 9.09 44.22 16.06
C VAL A 90 8.01 43.96 17.10
N LEU A 91 7.40 42.76 17.12
CA LEU A 91 6.30 42.46 18.04
C LEU A 91 6.73 41.81 19.35
N TYR A 92 7.78 40.98 19.30
CA TYR A 92 8.25 40.27 20.48
C TYR A 92 9.54 40.85 21.09
N GLY A 93 10.04 41.97 20.56
CA GLY A 93 11.19 42.68 21.10
C GLY A 93 12.47 41.80 21.14
N GLN A 94 12.60 40.83 20.23
CA GLN A 94 13.72 39.89 20.21
C GLN A 94 15.01 40.59 19.82
N SER A 95 16.09 40.22 20.49
CA SER A 95 17.43 40.78 20.21
C SER A 95 17.87 40.41 18.78
N PRO A 96 18.76 41.24 18.16
CA PRO A 96 19.30 40.94 16.85
C PRO A 96 19.96 39.54 16.75
N ALA A 97 20.58 39.04 17.82
CA ALA A 97 21.17 37.71 17.87
C ALA A 97 20.10 36.60 17.75
N LEU A 98 18.95 36.73 18.42
CA LEU A 98 17.85 35.79 18.30
C LEU A 98 17.18 35.86 16.94
N VAL A 99 17.04 37.04 16.37
CA VAL A 99 16.53 37.22 15.00
C VAL A 99 17.41 36.48 13.98
N MET A 100 18.73 36.53 14.14
CA MET A 100 19.65 35.73 13.34
C MET A 100 19.44 34.20 13.56
N ALA A 101 19.23 33.77 14.81
CA ALA A 101 18.92 32.37 15.10
C ALA A 101 17.62 31.89 14.43
N TYR A 102 16.60 32.73 14.34
CA TYR A 102 15.35 32.40 13.61
C TYR A 102 15.59 32.31 12.09
N SER A 103 16.47 33.12 11.54
CA SER A 103 16.90 33.00 10.14
C SER A 103 17.65 31.67 9.90
N VAL A 104 18.46 31.24 10.85
CA VAL A 104 19.10 29.91 10.81
C VAL A 104 18.03 28.82 10.88
N ALA A 105 17.05 28.91 11.78
CA ALA A 105 15.97 27.95 11.90
C ALA A 105 15.16 27.86 10.59
N PHE A 106 14.87 28.99 9.95
CA PHE A 106 14.21 29.03 8.63
C PHE A 106 15.01 28.26 7.56
N ASN A 107 16.31 28.52 7.47
CA ASN A 107 17.17 27.82 6.50
C ASN A 107 17.34 26.33 6.84
N LEU A 108 17.40 25.95 8.12
CA LEU A 108 17.40 24.54 8.54
C LEU A 108 16.12 23.82 8.12
N GLY A 109 14.97 24.48 8.19
CA GLY A 109 13.71 23.96 7.65
C GLY A 109 13.82 23.67 6.16
N GLY A 110 14.42 24.59 5.40
CA GLY A 110 14.68 24.42 3.97
C GLY A 110 15.61 23.23 3.66
N VAL A 111 16.71 23.12 4.40
CA VAL A 111 17.67 22.00 4.26
C VAL A 111 17.00 20.66 4.58
N ALA A 112 16.26 20.58 5.68
CA ALA A 112 15.56 19.36 6.08
C ALA A 112 14.57 18.89 4.99
N VAL A 113 13.80 19.82 4.43
CA VAL A 113 12.86 19.52 3.35
C VAL A 113 13.59 19.23 2.05
N GLY A 114 14.67 19.93 1.73
CA GLY A 114 15.48 19.62 0.55
C GLY A 114 15.97 18.19 0.53
N TYR A 115 16.46 17.70 1.68
CA TYR A 115 16.87 16.31 1.84
C TYR A 115 15.70 15.32 1.73
N LEU A 116 14.57 15.65 2.36
CA LEU A 116 13.37 14.80 2.34
C LEU A 116 12.70 14.78 0.96
N SER A 117 12.58 15.94 0.32
CA SER A 117 11.95 16.08 -1.00
C SER A 117 12.64 15.24 -2.05
N ARG A 118 13.99 15.21 -2.06
CA ARG A 118 14.74 14.37 -2.99
C ARG A 118 14.36 12.90 -2.91
N LYS A 119 14.09 12.38 -1.70
CA LYS A 119 13.72 10.98 -1.48
C LYS A 119 12.26 10.67 -1.80
N LEU A 120 11.41 11.66 -1.66
CA LEU A 120 9.96 11.49 -1.76
C LEU A 120 9.40 11.84 -3.15
N MET A 121 10.00 12.80 -3.87
CA MET A 121 9.48 13.27 -5.15
C MET A 121 9.41 12.18 -6.22
N ASP A 122 10.43 11.32 -6.28
CA ASP A 122 10.49 10.24 -7.25
C ASP A 122 9.44 9.14 -6.96
N ARG A 123 8.95 9.06 -5.72
CA ARG A 123 8.06 7.99 -5.24
C ARG A 123 6.61 8.41 -5.13
N LEU A 124 6.36 9.60 -4.60
CA LEU A 124 5.03 10.13 -4.37
C LEU A 124 4.56 11.06 -5.49
N GLY A 125 5.50 11.58 -6.26
CA GLY A 125 5.25 12.61 -7.26
C GLY A 125 5.34 14.04 -6.70
N ALA A 126 5.58 15.00 -7.59
CA ALA A 126 5.77 16.40 -7.21
C ALA A 126 4.47 17.07 -6.74
N LYS A 127 3.30 16.74 -7.35
CA LYS A 127 2.02 17.40 -7.04
C LYS A 127 1.59 17.25 -5.57
N PRO A 128 1.52 16.04 -4.97
CA PRO A 128 1.05 15.90 -3.60
C PRO A 128 1.99 16.59 -2.60
N LEU A 129 3.31 16.53 -2.84
CA LEU A 129 4.29 17.21 -2.01
C LEU A 129 4.15 18.74 -2.11
N TYR A 130 3.90 19.26 -3.32
CA TYR A 130 3.64 20.67 -3.52
C TYR A 130 2.44 21.15 -2.70
N VAL A 131 1.33 20.41 -2.73
CA VAL A 131 0.13 20.71 -1.92
C VAL A 131 0.45 20.65 -0.42
N LEU A 132 1.16 19.61 0.02
CA LEU A 132 1.50 19.43 1.44
C LEU A 132 2.37 20.57 1.97
N PHE A 133 3.37 21.01 1.23
CA PHE A 133 4.23 22.13 1.64
C PHE A 133 3.49 23.46 1.61
N ALA A 134 2.59 23.68 0.63
CA ALA A 134 1.72 24.85 0.62
C ALA A 134 0.76 24.87 1.83
N VAL A 135 0.18 23.73 2.19
CA VAL A 135 -0.65 23.60 3.39
C VAL A 135 0.18 23.81 4.66
N ALA A 136 1.39 23.23 4.75
CA ALA A 136 2.26 23.44 5.90
C ALA A 136 2.62 24.91 6.09
N MET A 137 2.92 25.61 5.00
CA MET A 137 3.16 27.05 5.03
C MET A 137 1.91 27.83 5.48
N ALA A 138 0.73 27.50 4.94
CA ALA A 138 -0.52 28.14 5.35
C ALA A 138 -0.80 27.94 6.84
N LEU A 139 -0.66 26.70 7.34
CA LEU A 139 -0.85 26.38 8.75
C LEU A 139 0.15 27.12 9.65
N ALA A 140 1.39 27.33 9.19
CA ALA A 140 2.38 28.12 9.94
C ALA A 140 2.04 29.61 9.98
N MET A 141 1.32 30.14 8.98
CA MET A 141 0.88 31.55 8.98
C MET A 141 -0.25 31.82 9.97
N ALA A 142 -1.10 30.83 10.27
CA ALA A 142 -2.22 31.00 11.19
C ALA A 142 -1.77 31.48 12.60
N PRO A 143 -0.86 30.80 13.31
CA PRO A 143 -0.40 31.29 14.61
C PRO A 143 0.34 32.63 14.51
N VAL A 144 1.02 32.94 13.39
CA VAL A 144 1.67 34.25 13.19
C VAL A 144 0.64 35.35 13.03
N ALA A 145 -0.43 35.09 12.26
CA ALA A 145 -1.55 36.03 12.12
C ALA A 145 -2.27 36.30 13.46
N TRP A 146 -2.30 35.31 14.35
CA TRP A 146 -2.87 35.46 15.69
C TRP A 146 -1.95 36.23 16.64
N SER A 147 -0.64 36.15 16.43
CA SER A 147 0.43 36.73 17.27
C SER A 147 0.18 36.53 18.76
N PRO A 148 0.19 35.25 19.26
CA PRO A 148 -0.16 34.92 20.63
C PRO A 148 0.78 35.60 21.63
N ALA A 149 0.24 36.03 22.77
CA ALA A 149 1.07 36.46 23.90
C ALA A 149 1.81 35.27 24.46
N THR A 150 3.10 35.42 24.68
CA THR A 150 3.96 34.37 25.22
C THR A 150 4.25 34.62 26.70
N PRO A 151 4.11 33.64 27.59
CA PRO A 151 4.26 33.83 29.04
C PRO A 151 5.71 34.07 29.49
N SER A 152 6.70 33.76 28.64
CA SER A 152 8.12 33.93 28.96
C SER A 152 8.96 34.17 27.70
N ALA A 153 10.14 34.73 27.86
CA ALA A 153 11.09 34.92 26.76
C ALA A 153 11.51 33.59 26.09
N LEU A 154 11.61 32.52 26.87
CA LEU A 154 11.95 31.19 26.34
C LEU A 154 10.81 30.62 25.46
N SER A 155 9.56 30.76 25.91
CA SER A 155 8.41 30.32 25.11
C SER A 155 8.24 31.15 23.83
N ALA A 156 8.53 32.45 23.86
CA ALA A 156 8.59 33.29 22.68
C ALA A 156 9.66 32.81 21.69
N ALA A 157 10.87 32.56 22.19
CA ALA A 157 11.97 32.08 21.37
C ALA A 157 11.68 30.71 20.73
N ALA A 158 11.15 29.76 21.50
CA ALA A 158 10.76 28.45 20.99
C ALA A 158 9.67 28.53 19.92
N TYR A 159 8.64 29.32 20.16
CA TYR A 159 7.54 29.57 19.22
C TYR A 159 8.07 30.15 17.88
N LEU A 160 8.86 31.23 17.97
CA LEU A 160 9.38 31.90 16.79
C LEU A 160 10.37 31.03 16.00
N ALA A 161 11.20 30.24 16.69
CA ALA A 161 12.08 29.29 16.05
C ALA A 161 11.31 28.17 15.31
N LEU A 162 10.26 27.61 15.94
CA LEU A 162 9.42 26.58 15.34
C LEU A 162 8.67 27.12 14.12
N VAL A 163 8.04 28.29 14.24
CA VAL A 163 7.34 28.92 13.11
C VAL A 163 8.32 29.20 11.97
N SER A 164 9.47 29.80 12.26
CA SER A 164 10.50 30.08 11.24
C SER A 164 10.93 28.80 10.53
N PHE A 165 11.16 27.72 11.27
CA PHE A 165 11.52 26.43 10.71
C PHE A 165 10.43 25.87 9.77
N ILE A 166 9.16 25.87 10.21
CA ILE A 166 8.05 25.34 9.40
C ILE A 166 7.80 26.19 8.15
N VAL A 167 7.89 27.53 8.27
CA VAL A 167 7.78 28.43 7.12
C VAL A 167 8.91 28.19 6.13
N GLY A 168 10.14 28.08 6.62
CA GLY A 168 11.30 27.77 5.78
C GLY A 168 11.16 26.42 5.06
N ALA A 169 10.69 25.41 5.78
CA ALA A 169 10.37 24.10 5.22
C ALA A 169 9.25 24.19 4.14
N GLY A 170 8.19 24.94 4.41
CA GLY A 170 7.09 25.14 3.48
C GLY A 170 7.52 25.86 2.20
N VAL A 171 8.28 26.97 2.32
CA VAL A 171 8.80 27.74 1.19
C VAL A 171 9.72 26.88 0.32
N ALA A 172 10.76 26.28 0.91
CA ALA A 172 11.72 25.47 0.15
C ALA A 172 11.06 24.21 -0.45
N GLY A 173 10.13 23.61 0.28
CA GLY A 173 9.41 22.43 -0.20
C GLY A 173 8.52 22.71 -1.41
N GLN A 174 7.77 23.81 -1.38
CA GLN A 174 6.95 24.22 -2.52
C GLN A 174 7.80 24.67 -3.72
N GLU A 175 8.95 25.29 -3.50
CA GLU A 175 9.91 25.63 -4.55
C GLU A 175 10.40 24.37 -5.25
N ASN A 176 10.94 23.42 -4.50
CA ASN A 176 11.47 22.16 -5.04
C ASN A 176 10.39 21.34 -5.76
N ALA A 177 9.22 21.18 -5.14
CA ALA A 177 8.13 20.42 -5.72
C ALA A 177 7.51 21.15 -6.93
N GLY A 178 7.41 22.49 -6.87
CA GLY A 178 6.96 23.32 -7.98
C GLY A 178 7.89 23.23 -9.18
N GLN A 179 9.19 23.30 -8.95
CA GLN A 179 10.21 23.14 -9.99
C GLN A 179 10.12 21.75 -10.66
N THR A 180 10.07 20.69 -9.86
CA THR A 180 9.95 19.32 -10.38
C THR A 180 8.66 19.13 -11.18
N TYR A 181 7.53 19.64 -10.68
CA TYR A 181 6.25 19.59 -11.40
C TYR A 181 6.31 20.38 -12.70
N PHE A 182 6.85 21.59 -12.68
CA PHE A 182 7.00 22.44 -13.86
C PHE A 182 7.77 21.70 -14.97
N PHE A 183 8.95 21.17 -14.66
CA PHE A 183 9.76 20.45 -15.64
C PHE A 183 9.13 19.12 -16.10
N SER A 184 8.22 18.56 -15.34
CA SER A 184 7.47 17.35 -15.76
C SER A 184 6.38 17.62 -16.81
N ILE A 185 5.88 18.86 -16.90
CA ILE A 185 4.82 19.25 -17.86
C ILE A 185 5.36 19.98 -19.09
N VAL A 186 6.61 20.41 -19.05
CA VAL A 186 7.27 21.14 -20.13
C VAL A 186 7.86 20.15 -21.13
N LYS A 187 7.72 20.43 -22.44
CA LYS A 187 8.38 19.64 -23.49
C LYS A 187 9.91 19.77 -23.38
N PRO A 188 10.68 18.69 -23.56
CA PRO A 188 12.15 18.76 -23.50
C PRO A 188 12.77 19.84 -24.39
N SER A 189 12.17 20.09 -25.57
CA SER A 189 12.59 21.13 -26.51
C SER A 189 12.49 22.57 -25.99
N HIS A 190 11.62 22.82 -25.02
CA HIS A 190 11.36 24.15 -24.47
C HIS A 190 11.91 24.31 -23.05
N MET A 191 12.63 23.32 -22.55
CA MET A 191 13.03 23.25 -21.15
C MET A 191 13.95 24.41 -20.75
N LEU A 192 14.84 24.84 -21.64
CA LEU A 192 15.77 25.93 -21.37
C LEU A 192 15.02 27.29 -21.26
N ASP A 193 14.24 27.62 -22.29
CA ASP A 193 13.52 28.90 -22.34
C ASP A 193 12.48 29.02 -21.24
N LEU A 194 11.71 27.97 -21.00
CA LEU A 194 10.69 27.96 -19.96
C LEU A 194 11.28 27.84 -18.57
N GLY A 195 12.49 27.29 -18.42
CA GLY A 195 13.26 27.33 -17.18
C GLY A 195 13.60 28.77 -16.78
N VAL A 196 14.01 29.61 -17.74
CA VAL A 196 14.22 31.04 -17.49
C VAL A 196 12.91 31.71 -17.03
N LEU A 197 11.78 31.42 -17.70
CA LEU A 197 10.47 31.93 -17.29
C LEU A 197 10.09 31.50 -15.85
N TYR A 198 10.35 30.25 -15.48
CA TYR A 198 10.13 29.77 -14.11
C TYR A 198 10.87 30.60 -13.09
N TYR A 199 12.18 30.80 -13.28
CA TYR A 199 13.00 31.56 -12.35
C TYR A 199 12.68 33.06 -12.35
N VAL A 200 12.24 33.63 -13.47
CA VAL A 200 11.74 35.01 -13.51
C VAL A 200 10.47 35.14 -12.68
N ILE A 201 9.48 34.24 -12.84
CA ILE A 201 8.24 34.26 -12.05
C ILE A 201 8.55 34.11 -10.56
N PHE A 202 9.45 33.19 -10.21
CA PHE A 202 9.86 32.94 -8.84
C PHE A 202 10.61 34.12 -8.23
N GLY A 203 11.64 34.64 -8.91
CA GLY A 203 12.46 35.75 -8.42
C GLY A 203 11.68 37.07 -8.33
N VAL A 204 10.95 37.40 -9.39
CA VAL A 204 10.09 38.62 -9.41
C VAL A 204 8.96 38.48 -8.40
N GLY A 205 8.30 37.33 -8.33
CA GLY A 205 7.24 37.05 -7.35
C GLY A 205 7.72 37.24 -5.92
N GLY A 206 8.89 36.69 -5.58
CA GLY A 206 9.49 36.85 -4.26
C GLY A 206 9.87 38.31 -3.93
N ALA A 207 10.50 39.01 -4.89
CA ALA A 207 10.90 40.43 -4.72
C ALA A 207 9.66 41.34 -4.57
N LEU A 208 8.66 41.14 -5.42
CA LEU A 208 7.39 41.90 -5.32
C LEU A 208 6.69 41.60 -3.99
N GLY A 209 6.69 40.36 -3.53
CA GLY A 209 6.11 39.99 -2.25
C GLY A 209 6.74 40.75 -1.08
N SER A 210 8.05 40.80 -1.03
CA SER A 210 8.78 41.56 0.00
C SER A 210 8.48 43.08 -0.08
N THR A 211 8.50 43.64 -1.28
CA THR A 211 8.26 45.06 -1.49
C THR A 211 6.82 45.47 -1.16
N VAL A 212 5.84 44.72 -1.70
CA VAL A 212 4.40 44.99 -1.45
C VAL A 212 4.05 44.80 0.02
N GLY A 213 4.64 43.79 0.68
CA GLY A 213 4.47 43.59 2.13
C GLY A 213 4.97 44.79 2.94
N GLY A 214 6.12 45.39 2.55
CA GLY A 214 6.62 46.62 3.18
C GLY A 214 5.69 47.79 2.97
N VAL A 215 5.32 48.07 1.71
CA VAL A 215 4.36 49.16 1.37
C VAL A 215 3.02 48.98 2.10
N PHE A 216 2.55 47.72 2.25
CA PHE A 216 1.32 47.44 3.00
C PHE A 216 1.46 47.84 4.48
N LEU A 217 2.59 47.48 5.14
CA LEU A 217 2.81 47.85 6.55
C LEU A 217 2.93 49.35 6.74
N ASP A 218 3.60 50.06 5.82
CA ASP A 218 3.71 51.52 5.83
C ASP A 218 2.33 52.16 5.66
N ALA A 219 1.52 51.71 4.70
CA ALA A 219 0.17 52.19 4.45
C ALA A 219 -0.77 51.92 5.64
N ALA A 220 -0.67 50.75 6.26
CA ALA A 220 -1.43 50.37 7.44
C ALA A 220 -1.12 51.29 8.64
N SER A 221 0.18 51.58 8.83
CA SER A 221 0.66 52.52 9.85
C SER A 221 0.14 53.96 9.57
N ALA A 222 0.20 54.41 8.33
CA ALA A 222 -0.33 55.72 7.92
C ALA A 222 -1.85 55.82 8.10
N ALA A 223 -2.58 54.71 7.98
CA ALA A 223 -4.02 54.62 8.27
C ALA A 223 -4.36 54.56 9.76
N GLY A 224 -3.35 54.62 10.65
CA GLY A 224 -3.53 54.65 12.11
C GLY A 224 -3.68 53.29 12.76
N LEU A 225 -3.39 52.18 12.03
CA LEU A 225 -3.34 50.85 12.63
C LEU A 225 -2.08 50.71 13.49
N ASP A 226 -2.23 50.08 14.66
CA ASP A 226 -1.08 49.73 15.47
C ASP A 226 -0.22 48.66 14.77
N THR A 227 1.06 48.61 15.09
CA THR A 227 2.03 47.71 14.47
C THR A 227 1.61 46.24 14.58
N GLY A 228 1.05 45.84 15.73
CA GLY A 228 0.58 44.46 15.95
C GLY A 228 -0.55 44.09 15.00
N SER A 229 -1.55 44.92 14.87
CA SER A 229 -2.67 44.73 13.95
C SER A 229 -2.23 44.73 12.50
N SER A 230 -1.30 45.60 12.10
CA SER A 230 -0.75 45.63 10.74
C SER A 230 -0.09 44.30 10.35
N TYR A 231 0.73 43.70 11.23
CA TYR A 231 1.33 42.38 11.00
C TYR A 231 0.29 41.27 10.99
N ARG A 232 -0.71 41.30 11.88
CA ARG A 232 -1.81 40.30 11.88
C ARG A 232 -2.57 40.32 10.57
N PHE A 233 -2.91 41.48 10.04
CA PHE A 233 -3.57 41.59 8.73
C PHE A 233 -2.68 41.09 7.60
N LEU A 234 -1.39 41.43 7.58
CA LEU A 234 -0.45 40.94 6.59
C LEU A 234 -0.41 39.41 6.58
N PHE A 235 -0.24 38.79 7.74
CA PHE A 235 -0.16 37.32 7.83
C PHE A 235 -1.53 36.66 7.58
N ALA A 236 -2.65 37.30 7.88
CA ALA A 236 -3.98 36.80 7.51
C ALA A 236 -4.18 36.81 5.98
N ILE A 237 -3.67 37.83 5.29
CA ILE A 237 -3.66 37.84 3.81
C ILE A 237 -2.77 36.72 3.28
N LEU A 238 -1.58 36.55 3.84
CA LEU A 238 -0.69 35.42 3.41
C LEU A 238 -1.32 34.05 3.67
N LEU A 239 -1.99 33.87 4.79
CA LEU A 239 -2.75 32.65 5.08
C LEU A 239 -3.84 32.43 4.01
N ALA A 240 -4.59 33.46 3.66
CA ALA A 240 -5.62 33.35 2.63
C ALA A 240 -5.01 33.01 1.25
N VAL A 241 -3.96 33.72 0.84
CA VAL A 241 -3.28 33.47 -0.45
C VAL A 241 -2.70 32.08 -0.53
N THR A 242 -1.97 31.64 0.50
CA THR A 242 -1.36 30.30 0.54
C THR A 242 -2.43 29.21 0.60
N GLY A 243 -3.49 29.40 1.39
CA GLY A 243 -4.61 28.47 1.49
C GLY A 243 -5.39 28.33 0.17
N LEU A 244 -5.71 29.45 -0.48
CA LEU A 244 -6.37 29.43 -1.80
C LEU A 244 -5.50 28.78 -2.87
N SER A 245 -4.19 29.05 -2.86
CA SER A 245 -3.25 28.44 -3.79
C SER A 245 -3.12 26.92 -3.52
N ALA A 246 -3.09 26.48 -2.26
CA ALA A 246 -3.10 25.07 -1.92
C ALA A 246 -4.38 24.35 -2.40
N LEU A 247 -5.54 25.02 -2.31
CA LEU A 247 -6.79 24.51 -2.87
C LEU A 247 -6.73 24.47 -4.41
N GLY A 248 -6.21 25.51 -5.04
CA GLY A 248 -6.01 25.59 -6.48
C GLY A 248 -5.09 24.50 -7.01
N ALA A 249 -4.08 24.08 -6.24
CA ALA A 249 -3.16 23.02 -6.62
C ALA A 249 -3.84 21.64 -6.79
N ARG A 250 -5.05 21.44 -6.27
CA ARG A 250 -5.86 20.24 -6.55
C ARG A 250 -6.21 20.11 -8.03
N SER A 251 -6.32 21.23 -8.76
CA SER A 251 -6.62 21.25 -10.19
C SER A 251 -5.45 20.88 -11.10
N LEU A 252 -4.24 20.75 -10.55
CA LEU A 252 -3.06 20.34 -11.28
C LEU A 252 -3.17 18.86 -11.71
N SER A 253 -2.80 18.56 -12.94
CA SER A 253 -2.89 17.22 -13.52
C SER A 253 -1.59 16.44 -13.24
N ALA A 254 -1.68 15.31 -12.55
CA ALA A 254 -0.55 14.40 -12.32
C ALA A 254 -1.08 12.96 -12.19
N PRO A 255 -1.30 12.27 -13.33
CA PRO A 255 -1.98 10.97 -13.35
C PRO A 255 -1.22 9.86 -12.60
N ASP A 256 0.11 9.95 -12.53
CA ASP A 256 0.97 8.93 -11.91
C ASP A 256 1.42 9.27 -10.47
N SER A 257 0.84 10.30 -9.85
CA SER A 257 1.19 10.70 -8.48
C SER A 257 0.29 10.06 -7.44
N ALA A 258 0.85 9.79 -6.25
CA ALA A 258 0.08 9.39 -5.08
C ALA A 258 -0.97 10.44 -4.71
N SER A 259 -1.97 10.06 -3.94
CA SER A 259 -2.91 11.04 -3.37
C SER A 259 -2.22 11.87 -2.26
N VAL A 260 -2.75 13.08 -2.00
CA VAL A 260 -2.20 13.94 -0.93
C VAL A 260 -2.31 13.26 0.45
N LEU A 261 -3.40 12.52 0.71
CA LEU A 261 -3.60 11.78 1.96
C LEU A 261 -2.62 10.61 2.10
N GLU A 262 -2.35 9.87 1.02
CA GLU A 262 -1.35 8.81 1.03
C GLU A 262 0.05 9.36 1.28
N SER A 263 0.39 10.47 0.63
CA SER A 263 1.68 11.14 0.82
C SER A 263 1.86 11.65 2.26
N LEU A 264 0.78 12.18 2.86
CA LEU A 264 0.78 12.56 4.28
C LEU A 264 1.00 11.33 5.17
N GLY A 265 0.32 10.22 4.88
CA GLY A 265 0.49 8.95 5.59
C GLY A 265 1.94 8.47 5.56
N VAL A 266 2.60 8.52 4.41
CA VAL A 266 4.01 8.13 4.25
C VAL A 266 4.95 9.03 5.07
N LEU A 267 4.72 10.35 5.06
CA LEU A 267 5.55 11.31 5.79
C LEU A 267 5.54 11.08 7.31
N PHE A 268 4.41 10.65 7.87
CA PHE A 268 4.25 10.38 9.30
C PHE A 268 4.42 8.90 9.68
N SER A 269 4.73 8.03 8.71
CA SER A 269 4.96 6.60 8.93
C SER A 269 6.45 6.28 9.05
N MET A 270 6.91 5.99 10.25
CA MET A 270 8.30 5.53 10.47
C MET A 270 8.61 4.26 9.67
N ARG A 271 7.61 3.42 9.43
CA ARG A 271 7.72 2.21 8.63
C ARG A 271 8.03 2.53 7.17
N ASP A 272 7.29 3.46 6.58
CA ASP A 272 7.46 3.86 5.18
C ASP A 272 8.78 4.62 4.98
N LEU A 273 9.16 5.48 5.93
CA LEU A 273 10.45 6.18 5.89
C LEU A 273 11.65 5.21 5.97
N LYS A 274 11.55 4.15 6.80
CA LYS A 274 12.58 3.10 6.84
C LYS A 274 12.65 2.33 5.52
N ALA A 275 11.50 1.96 4.94
CA ALA A 275 11.45 1.30 3.65
C ALA A 275 12.07 2.16 2.54
N ILE A 276 11.83 3.48 2.53
CA ILE A 276 12.48 4.41 1.61
C ILE A 276 14.01 4.39 1.77
N GLY A 277 14.50 4.33 3.01
CA GLY A 277 15.94 4.19 3.27
C GLY A 277 16.51 2.87 2.75
N LEU A 278 15.78 1.77 2.84
CA LEU A 278 16.17 0.48 2.28
C LEU A 278 16.18 0.49 0.76
N LEU A 279 15.20 1.14 0.14
CA LEU A 279 15.14 1.29 -1.31
C LEU A 279 16.33 2.10 -1.85
N GLU A 280 16.77 3.15 -1.14
CA GLU A 280 17.99 3.88 -1.50
C GLU A 280 19.25 3.00 -1.40
N ARG A 281 19.30 2.11 -0.41
CA ARG A 281 20.39 1.13 -0.27
C ARG A 281 20.34 0.09 -1.39
N LEU A 282 19.14 -0.34 -1.78
CA LEU A 282 18.91 -1.29 -2.86
C LEU A 282 19.42 -0.76 -4.21
N GLU A 283 19.19 0.52 -4.51
CA GLU A 283 19.68 1.19 -5.72
C GLU A 283 21.22 1.26 -5.80
N ARG A 284 21.88 1.25 -4.65
CA ARG A 284 23.37 1.37 -4.57
C ARG A 284 24.08 0.04 -4.48
N THR A 285 23.35 -1.05 -4.30
CA THR A 285 23.97 -2.36 -4.14
C THR A 285 24.19 -3.01 -5.50
N GLY A 286 25.34 -3.66 -5.67
CA GLY A 286 25.66 -4.43 -6.88
C GLY A 286 25.77 -5.93 -6.61
N SER A 287 25.45 -6.38 -5.39
CA SER A 287 25.51 -7.79 -4.99
C SER A 287 24.12 -8.42 -4.98
N PRO A 288 23.88 -9.49 -5.75
CA PRO A 288 22.58 -10.19 -5.73
C PRO A 288 22.17 -10.70 -4.34
N ALA A 289 23.11 -11.10 -3.50
CA ALA A 289 22.82 -11.55 -2.14
C ALA A 289 22.31 -10.42 -1.25
N ASP A 290 22.90 -9.21 -1.41
CA ASP A 290 22.43 -8.03 -0.71
C ASP A 290 21.07 -7.55 -1.25
N GLU A 291 20.83 -7.62 -2.57
CA GLU A 291 19.54 -7.32 -3.17
C GLU A 291 18.44 -8.19 -2.55
N ILE A 292 18.62 -9.50 -2.52
CA ILE A 292 17.67 -10.45 -1.93
C ILE A 292 17.39 -10.10 -0.46
N ARG A 293 18.44 -9.84 0.32
CA ARG A 293 18.31 -9.49 1.73
C ARG A 293 17.51 -8.21 1.94
N ILE A 294 17.81 -7.17 1.16
CA ILE A 294 17.14 -5.87 1.25
C ILE A 294 15.70 -5.98 0.76
N ILE A 295 15.42 -6.68 -0.35
CA ILE A 295 14.07 -6.91 -0.88
C ILE A 295 13.21 -7.64 0.17
N ARG A 296 13.75 -8.65 0.83
CA ARG A 296 13.06 -9.37 1.92
C ARG A 296 12.74 -8.45 3.09
N GLU A 297 13.68 -7.62 3.49
CA GLU A 297 13.48 -6.64 4.55
C GLU A 297 12.39 -5.61 4.18
N ILE A 298 12.38 -5.13 2.93
CA ILE A 298 11.32 -4.26 2.39
C ILE A 298 9.97 -4.97 2.45
N GLY A 299 9.91 -6.24 2.03
CA GLY A 299 8.71 -7.06 2.08
C GLY A 299 8.14 -7.22 3.50
N ALA A 300 9.01 -7.32 4.51
CA ALA A 300 8.60 -7.39 5.92
C ALA A 300 7.91 -6.10 6.41
N TYR A 301 8.25 -4.95 5.86
CA TYR A 301 7.53 -3.70 6.15
C TYR A 301 6.15 -3.62 5.46
N GLY A 302 5.95 -4.30 4.34
CA GLY A 302 4.66 -4.40 3.63
C GLY A 302 4.11 -3.05 3.13
N THR A 303 4.98 -2.08 2.85
CA THR A 303 4.60 -0.73 2.44
C THR A 303 4.40 -0.62 0.92
N ALA A 304 3.32 0.05 0.49
CA ALA A 304 3.03 0.26 -0.92
C ALA A 304 4.07 1.16 -1.63
N VAL A 305 4.88 1.92 -0.89
CA VAL A 305 5.92 2.79 -1.44
C VAL A 305 6.97 2.01 -2.25
N ALA A 306 7.17 0.72 -1.93
CA ALA A 306 8.15 -0.13 -2.60
C ALA A 306 7.65 -0.79 -3.89
N GLU A 307 6.37 -0.67 -4.22
CA GLU A 307 5.76 -1.40 -5.35
C GLU A 307 6.48 -1.15 -6.68
N ARG A 308 6.79 0.10 -6.98
CA ARG A 308 7.39 0.48 -8.26
C ARG A 308 8.76 -0.17 -8.48
N GLU A 309 9.58 -0.17 -7.45
CA GLU A 309 10.92 -0.76 -7.49
C GLU A 309 10.84 -2.28 -7.53
N LEU A 310 9.99 -2.88 -6.71
CA LEU A 310 9.79 -4.34 -6.72
C LEU A 310 9.28 -4.83 -8.09
N LEU A 311 8.41 -4.06 -8.77
CA LEU A 311 7.99 -4.36 -10.14
C LEU A 311 9.17 -4.37 -11.12
N GLY A 312 10.16 -3.50 -10.95
CA GLY A 312 11.38 -3.49 -11.74
C GLY A 312 12.18 -4.78 -11.59
N TYR A 313 12.25 -5.32 -10.37
CA TYR A 313 12.97 -6.56 -10.06
C TYR A 313 12.31 -7.83 -10.60
N LEU A 314 11.05 -7.78 -11.05
CA LEU A 314 10.46 -8.90 -11.82
C LEU A 314 11.16 -9.14 -13.15
N SER A 315 11.86 -8.15 -13.68
CA SER A 315 12.67 -8.27 -14.90
C SER A 315 14.13 -8.66 -14.61
N SER A 316 14.48 -8.96 -13.36
CA SER A 316 15.84 -9.38 -13.01
C SER A 316 16.22 -10.66 -13.76
N PRO A 317 17.45 -10.77 -14.30
CA PRO A 317 17.94 -12.01 -14.92
C PRO A 317 18.08 -13.15 -13.90
N ARG A 318 18.17 -12.85 -12.61
CA ARG A 318 18.33 -13.84 -11.54
C ARG A 318 16.98 -14.27 -10.99
N LEU A 319 16.75 -15.58 -11.02
CA LEU A 319 15.50 -16.19 -10.53
C LEU A 319 15.26 -15.86 -9.05
N ASP A 320 16.29 -16.01 -8.20
CA ASP A 320 16.18 -15.79 -6.76
C ASP A 320 15.71 -14.37 -6.42
N VAL A 321 16.20 -13.38 -7.17
CA VAL A 321 15.79 -11.98 -7.01
C VAL A 321 14.33 -11.78 -7.43
N ARG A 322 13.90 -12.39 -8.55
CA ARG A 322 12.48 -12.33 -8.98
C ARG A 322 11.55 -12.98 -7.97
N VAL A 323 11.92 -14.15 -7.45
CA VAL A 323 11.16 -14.85 -6.41
C VAL A 323 11.01 -13.97 -5.18
N GLU A 324 12.10 -13.40 -4.68
CA GLU A 324 12.05 -12.55 -3.48
C GLU A 324 11.22 -11.27 -3.72
N ALA A 325 11.30 -10.68 -4.93
CA ALA A 325 10.48 -9.53 -5.29
C ALA A 325 8.97 -9.87 -5.27
N LEU A 326 8.58 -11.03 -5.81
CA LEU A 326 7.19 -11.48 -5.77
C LEU A 326 6.71 -11.76 -4.35
N LEU A 327 7.54 -12.40 -3.51
CA LEU A 327 7.22 -12.63 -2.10
C LEU A 327 7.10 -11.32 -1.32
N ALA A 328 7.97 -10.35 -1.60
CA ALA A 328 7.86 -9.02 -1.02
C ALA A 328 6.56 -8.31 -1.45
N MET A 329 6.19 -8.41 -2.75
CA MET A 329 4.95 -7.83 -3.28
C MET A 329 3.70 -8.49 -2.70
N GLU A 330 3.75 -9.78 -2.39
CA GLU A 330 2.65 -10.49 -1.71
C GLU A 330 2.29 -9.84 -0.37
N ASN A 331 3.30 -9.35 0.36
CA ASN A 331 3.16 -8.74 1.67
C ASN A 331 2.79 -7.24 1.64
N LEU A 332 2.84 -6.58 0.48
CA LEU A 332 2.47 -5.16 0.39
C LEU A 332 1.02 -4.94 0.84
N ALA A 333 0.76 -3.84 1.52
CA ALA A 333 -0.59 -3.50 1.99
C ALA A 333 -1.59 -3.35 0.84
N ARG A 334 -1.16 -2.81 -0.30
CA ARG A 334 -1.95 -2.62 -1.53
C ARG A 334 -1.10 -2.90 -2.74
N LEU A 335 -1.73 -3.33 -3.82
CA LEU A 335 -1.15 -3.44 -5.15
C LEU A 335 -1.96 -2.62 -6.14
N SER A 336 -1.27 -1.89 -7.00
CA SER A 336 -1.90 -1.12 -8.09
C SER A 336 -2.40 -2.05 -9.20
N ALA A 337 -3.30 -1.54 -10.05
CA ALA A 337 -3.73 -2.25 -11.25
C ALA A 337 -2.56 -2.58 -12.19
N LYS A 338 -1.49 -1.76 -12.19
CA LYS A 338 -0.27 -2.03 -12.96
C LYS A 338 0.47 -3.25 -12.40
N ALA A 339 0.57 -3.37 -11.09
CA ALA A 339 1.19 -4.51 -10.41
C ALA A 339 0.40 -5.79 -10.67
N LEU A 340 -0.93 -5.76 -10.54
CA LEU A 340 -1.79 -6.92 -10.82
C LEU A 340 -1.65 -7.39 -12.27
N ARG A 341 -1.63 -6.47 -13.24
CA ARG A 341 -1.37 -6.82 -14.65
C ARG A 341 0.03 -7.40 -14.88
N ALA A 342 1.03 -6.95 -14.12
CA ALA A 342 2.36 -7.56 -14.19
C ALA A 342 2.35 -8.99 -13.66
N MET A 343 1.60 -9.27 -12.58
CA MET A 343 1.40 -10.63 -12.05
C MET A 343 0.69 -11.54 -13.06
N ILE A 344 -0.34 -11.04 -13.76
CA ILE A 344 -1.01 -11.81 -14.82
C ILE A 344 0.00 -12.21 -15.90
N ARG A 345 0.83 -11.27 -16.38
CA ARG A 345 1.89 -11.58 -17.36
C ARG A 345 2.94 -12.54 -16.81
N GLU A 346 3.21 -12.50 -15.52
CA GLU A 346 4.15 -13.43 -14.87
C GLU A 346 3.63 -14.86 -14.91
N VAL A 347 2.32 -15.07 -14.67
CA VAL A 347 1.68 -16.38 -14.81
C VAL A 347 1.79 -16.89 -16.25
N GLU A 348 1.57 -16.02 -17.25
CA GLU A 348 1.62 -16.41 -18.66
C GLU A 348 3.03 -16.77 -19.14
N ARG A 349 4.04 -16.02 -18.70
CA ARG A 349 5.40 -16.09 -19.28
C ARG A 349 6.35 -17.04 -18.58
N HIS A 350 6.10 -17.33 -17.32
CA HIS A 350 7.06 -18.06 -16.46
C HIS A 350 6.45 -19.27 -15.75
N PRO A 351 5.73 -20.17 -16.46
CA PRO A 351 4.91 -21.24 -15.87
C PRO A 351 5.70 -22.21 -14.99
N TYR A 352 6.99 -22.42 -15.25
CA TYR A 352 7.82 -23.36 -14.50
C TYR A 352 8.66 -22.73 -13.37
N THR A 353 8.54 -21.42 -13.13
CA THR A 353 9.41 -20.75 -12.14
C THR A 353 8.66 -19.93 -11.13
N THR A 354 8.11 -18.78 -11.53
CA THR A 354 7.55 -17.75 -10.65
C THR A 354 6.04 -17.65 -10.73
N ALA A 355 5.43 -18.23 -11.75
CA ALA A 355 4.00 -18.16 -12.03
C ALA A 355 3.13 -18.59 -10.85
N TYR A 356 3.52 -19.64 -10.10
CA TYR A 356 2.76 -20.12 -8.96
C TYR A 356 2.67 -19.08 -7.83
N ILE A 357 3.71 -18.26 -7.62
CA ILE A 357 3.70 -17.18 -6.62
C ILE A 357 2.75 -16.08 -7.10
N ALA A 358 2.85 -15.70 -8.37
CA ALA A 358 2.00 -14.68 -8.97
C ALA A 358 0.51 -15.09 -8.94
N ALA A 359 0.20 -16.34 -9.28
CA ALA A 359 -1.16 -16.90 -9.21
C ALA A 359 -1.72 -16.82 -7.78
N ARG A 360 -0.91 -17.19 -6.77
CA ARG A 360 -1.28 -17.08 -5.34
C ARG A 360 -1.56 -15.65 -4.93
N VAL A 361 -0.73 -14.70 -5.37
CA VAL A 361 -0.95 -13.26 -5.09
C VAL A 361 -2.25 -12.78 -5.72
N LEU A 362 -2.52 -13.14 -6.98
CA LEU A 362 -3.75 -12.76 -7.69
C LEU A 362 -4.99 -13.28 -6.98
N GLY A 363 -4.97 -14.52 -6.50
CA GLY A 363 -6.06 -15.12 -5.72
C GLY A 363 -6.27 -14.38 -4.39
N ARG A 364 -5.22 -14.15 -3.60
CA ARG A 364 -5.30 -13.41 -2.33
C ARG A 364 -5.82 -11.98 -2.50
N ARG A 365 -5.50 -11.34 -3.61
CA ARG A 365 -5.97 -9.98 -3.96
C ARG A 365 -7.34 -9.96 -4.61
N ARG A 366 -7.95 -11.11 -4.83
CA ARG A 366 -9.24 -11.27 -5.51
C ARG A 366 -9.30 -10.53 -6.85
N CYS A 367 -8.24 -10.67 -7.65
CA CYS A 367 -8.11 -10.03 -8.95
C CYS A 367 -8.99 -10.75 -9.98
N VAL A 368 -10.17 -10.22 -10.25
CA VAL A 368 -11.14 -10.81 -11.20
C VAL A 368 -10.59 -10.84 -12.63
N GLU A 369 -9.78 -9.84 -13.01
CA GLU A 369 -9.14 -9.77 -14.32
C GLU A 369 -8.18 -10.94 -14.59
N ALA A 370 -7.77 -11.67 -13.54
CA ALA A 370 -6.88 -12.82 -13.66
C ALA A 370 -7.62 -14.14 -13.96
N LEU A 371 -8.95 -14.18 -13.94
CA LEU A 371 -9.74 -15.40 -14.17
C LEU A 371 -9.32 -16.16 -15.44
N PRO A 372 -9.17 -15.52 -16.62
CA PRO A 372 -8.81 -16.26 -17.83
C PRO A 372 -7.46 -16.98 -17.73
N VAL A 373 -6.44 -16.32 -17.19
CA VAL A 373 -5.09 -16.90 -17.05
C VAL A 373 -5.06 -17.98 -15.97
N LEU A 374 -5.81 -17.81 -14.86
CA LEU A 374 -5.89 -18.80 -13.79
C LEU A 374 -6.65 -20.06 -14.25
N ARG A 375 -7.72 -19.94 -15.02
CA ARG A 375 -8.42 -21.06 -15.64
C ARG A 375 -7.50 -21.82 -16.60
N SER A 376 -6.75 -21.11 -17.44
CA SER A 376 -5.75 -21.73 -18.32
C SER A 376 -4.67 -22.47 -17.53
N ALA A 377 -4.26 -21.94 -16.38
CA ALA A 377 -3.24 -22.52 -15.53
C ALA A 377 -3.65 -23.84 -14.85
N LEU A 378 -4.93 -24.20 -14.81
CA LEU A 378 -5.39 -25.54 -14.37
C LEU A 378 -4.84 -26.66 -15.27
N GLY A 379 -4.59 -26.37 -16.55
CA GLY A 379 -3.99 -27.31 -17.52
C GLY A 379 -2.47 -27.23 -17.62
N ALA A 380 -1.78 -26.47 -16.77
CA ALA A 380 -0.33 -26.35 -16.82
C ALA A 380 0.39 -27.67 -16.46
N ASP A 381 1.57 -27.92 -17.03
CA ASP A 381 2.37 -29.11 -16.69
C ASP A 381 2.94 -29.02 -15.26
N ASP A 382 3.23 -27.80 -14.80
CA ASP A 382 3.77 -27.58 -13.45
C ASP A 382 2.68 -27.72 -12.38
N TYR A 383 2.86 -28.71 -11.48
CA TYR A 383 1.88 -28.97 -10.41
C TYR A 383 1.77 -27.85 -9.38
N MET A 384 2.84 -27.07 -9.17
CA MET A 384 2.79 -25.93 -8.24
C MET A 384 1.92 -24.82 -8.79
N LEU A 385 2.03 -24.55 -10.09
CA LEU A 385 1.19 -23.58 -10.76
C LEU A 385 -0.28 -24.03 -10.78
N ARG A 386 -0.53 -25.32 -11.10
CA ARG A 386 -1.89 -25.87 -11.02
C ARG A 386 -2.50 -25.71 -9.63
N GLY A 387 -1.76 -26.09 -8.59
CA GLY A 387 -2.23 -25.97 -7.20
C GLY A 387 -2.49 -24.51 -6.79
N ALA A 388 -1.64 -23.58 -7.20
CA ALA A 388 -1.83 -22.16 -6.95
C ALA A 388 -3.05 -21.60 -7.70
N ALA A 389 -3.27 -22.03 -8.94
CA ALA A 389 -4.45 -21.65 -9.74
C ALA A 389 -5.76 -22.16 -9.11
N VAL A 390 -5.79 -23.42 -8.67
CA VAL A 390 -6.92 -24.01 -7.94
C VAL A 390 -7.27 -23.17 -6.72
N THR A 391 -6.28 -22.88 -5.87
CA THR A 391 -6.50 -22.07 -4.66
C THR A 391 -6.94 -20.64 -4.98
N ALA A 392 -6.38 -20.05 -6.05
CA ALA A 392 -6.74 -18.70 -6.47
C ALA A 392 -8.17 -18.60 -7.01
N LEU A 393 -8.60 -19.58 -7.82
CA LEU A 393 -9.96 -19.66 -8.36
C LEU A 393 -11.00 -19.87 -7.25
N ALA A 394 -10.67 -20.69 -6.25
CA ALA A 394 -11.52 -20.85 -5.07
C ALA A 394 -11.65 -19.54 -4.27
N ALA A 395 -10.54 -18.80 -4.07
CA ALA A 395 -10.56 -17.51 -3.40
C ALA A 395 -11.38 -16.45 -4.16
N LEU A 396 -11.43 -16.55 -5.50
CA LEU A 396 -12.24 -15.72 -6.40
C LEU A 396 -13.70 -16.18 -6.48
N ARG A 397 -14.03 -17.36 -5.91
CA ARG A 397 -15.37 -17.97 -6.02
C ARG A 397 -15.80 -18.17 -7.49
N ASP A 398 -14.89 -18.63 -8.32
CA ASP A 398 -15.15 -18.87 -9.75
C ASP A 398 -15.88 -20.21 -9.98
N GLU A 399 -17.18 -20.18 -9.89
CA GLU A 399 -18.08 -21.35 -10.05
C GLU A 399 -17.86 -22.08 -11.40
N GLU A 400 -17.47 -21.37 -12.44
CA GLU A 400 -17.22 -21.95 -13.76
C GLU A 400 -16.02 -22.91 -13.78
N SER A 401 -15.08 -22.72 -12.88
CA SER A 401 -13.91 -23.58 -12.75
C SER A 401 -14.15 -24.83 -11.89
N LEU A 402 -15.23 -24.89 -11.11
CA LEU A 402 -15.48 -25.99 -10.16
C LEU A 402 -15.45 -27.37 -10.80
N PRO A 403 -16.11 -27.65 -11.96
CA PRO A 403 -16.03 -28.98 -12.59
C PRO A 403 -14.61 -29.38 -13.00
N ALA A 404 -13.79 -28.42 -13.44
CA ALA A 404 -12.39 -28.69 -13.80
C ALA A 404 -11.54 -28.99 -12.56
N ILE A 405 -11.84 -28.34 -11.42
CA ILE A 405 -11.16 -28.60 -10.14
C ILE A 405 -11.55 -29.98 -9.60
N GLU A 406 -12.81 -30.38 -9.70
CA GLU A 406 -13.29 -31.73 -9.34
C GLU A 406 -12.62 -32.82 -10.20
N ALA A 407 -12.55 -32.60 -11.52
CA ALA A 407 -11.82 -33.51 -12.41
C ALA A 407 -10.32 -33.58 -12.04
N LEU A 408 -9.71 -32.45 -11.73
CA LEU A 408 -8.30 -32.40 -11.31
C LEU A 408 -8.05 -33.18 -10.01
N ALA A 409 -8.96 -33.12 -9.05
CA ALA A 409 -8.90 -33.90 -7.82
C ALA A 409 -8.94 -35.40 -8.13
N SER A 410 -9.81 -35.83 -9.06
CA SER A 410 -10.00 -37.25 -9.42
C SER A 410 -8.88 -37.82 -10.29
N ASP A 411 -8.29 -36.99 -11.18
CA ASP A 411 -7.34 -37.48 -12.19
C ASP A 411 -5.87 -37.31 -11.80
N SER A 412 -5.58 -36.55 -10.73
CA SER A 412 -4.21 -36.30 -10.31
C SER A 412 -3.62 -37.46 -9.49
N ASP A 413 -2.38 -37.83 -9.80
CA ASP A 413 -1.58 -38.73 -8.95
C ASP A 413 -0.73 -37.97 -7.92
N ASN A 414 -0.77 -36.62 -7.94
CA ASN A 414 -0.01 -35.78 -7.04
C ASN A 414 -0.82 -35.47 -5.77
N PRO A 415 -0.42 -36.01 -4.58
CA PRO A 415 -1.18 -35.82 -3.35
C PRO A 415 -1.37 -34.35 -2.96
N ARG A 416 -0.37 -33.51 -3.23
CA ARG A 416 -0.46 -32.07 -2.93
C ARG A 416 -1.54 -31.38 -3.78
N LEU A 417 -1.66 -31.81 -5.04
CA LEU A 417 -2.69 -31.24 -5.92
C LEU A 417 -4.08 -31.74 -5.53
N MET A 418 -4.21 -33.01 -5.09
CA MET A 418 -5.45 -33.53 -4.51
C MET A 418 -5.89 -32.71 -3.28
N ILE A 419 -4.97 -32.46 -2.35
CA ILE A 419 -5.24 -31.62 -1.16
C ILE A 419 -5.69 -30.21 -1.56
N ASN A 420 -4.96 -29.56 -2.47
CA ASN A 420 -5.33 -28.21 -2.92
C ASN A 420 -6.72 -28.20 -3.58
N ALA A 421 -7.04 -29.22 -4.37
CA ALA A 421 -8.35 -29.33 -5.02
C ALA A 421 -9.46 -29.61 -3.99
N ALA A 422 -9.23 -30.51 -3.02
CA ALA A 422 -10.19 -30.78 -1.94
C ALA A 422 -10.48 -29.52 -1.11
N SER A 423 -9.42 -28.80 -0.69
CA SER A 423 -9.58 -27.52 0.04
C SER A 423 -10.28 -26.44 -0.80
N ALA A 424 -10.06 -26.42 -2.11
CA ALA A 424 -10.76 -25.50 -3.01
C ALA A 424 -12.27 -25.85 -3.13
N ILE A 425 -12.60 -27.15 -3.30
CA ILE A 425 -13.97 -27.64 -3.36
C ILE A 425 -14.70 -27.32 -2.04
N GLU A 426 -14.03 -27.54 -0.90
CA GLU A 426 -14.53 -27.12 0.42
C GLU A 426 -14.86 -25.62 0.45
N ALA A 427 -13.95 -24.79 -0.04
CA ALA A 427 -14.16 -23.34 -0.08
C ALA A 427 -15.36 -22.91 -0.93
N PHE A 428 -15.73 -23.65 -1.97
CA PHE A 428 -16.97 -23.44 -2.72
C PHE A 428 -18.20 -23.81 -1.90
N GLY A 429 -18.11 -24.84 -1.05
CA GLY A 429 -19.18 -25.24 -0.15
C GLY A 429 -20.38 -25.87 -0.86
N ARG A 430 -20.17 -26.51 -2.01
CA ARG A 430 -21.24 -27.15 -2.78
C ARG A 430 -21.42 -28.61 -2.36
N VAL A 431 -22.55 -28.93 -1.73
CA VAL A 431 -22.86 -30.32 -1.31
C VAL A 431 -22.84 -31.27 -2.50
N SER A 432 -23.25 -30.82 -3.68
CA SER A 432 -23.19 -31.60 -4.92
C SER A 432 -21.78 -32.04 -5.35
N SER A 433 -20.72 -31.52 -4.74
CA SER A 433 -19.33 -31.95 -4.99
C SER A 433 -18.88 -33.12 -4.11
N VAL A 434 -19.69 -33.55 -3.14
CA VAL A 434 -19.41 -34.70 -2.26
C VAL A 434 -19.10 -35.98 -3.04
N PRO A 435 -19.91 -36.37 -4.06
CA PRO A 435 -19.62 -37.55 -4.86
C PRO A 435 -18.25 -37.54 -5.53
N ALA A 436 -17.81 -36.36 -6.01
CA ALA A 436 -16.49 -36.23 -6.63
C ALA A 436 -15.35 -36.51 -5.64
N LEU A 437 -15.42 -35.98 -4.42
CA LEU A 437 -14.39 -36.23 -3.38
C LEU A 437 -14.41 -37.68 -2.87
N VAL A 438 -15.58 -38.30 -2.71
CA VAL A 438 -15.68 -39.73 -2.34
C VAL A 438 -15.06 -40.60 -3.45
N ALA A 439 -15.29 -40.24 -4.72
CA ALA A 439 -14.68 -40.98 -5.84
C ALA A 439 -13.14 -40.88 -5.85
N VAL A 440 -12.57 -39.75 -5.39
CA VAL A 440 -11.10 -39.61 -5.22
C VAL A 440 -10.58 -40.60 -4.19
N LEU A 441 -11.23 -40.71 -3.03
CA LEU A 441 -10.86 -41.65 -1.97
C LEU A 441 -10.88 -43.08 -2.46
N LYS A 442 -11.87 -43.47 -3.26
CA LYS A 442 -12.05 -44.83 -3.78
C LYS A 442 -11.08 -45.18 -4.90
N ARG A 443 -10.83 -44.28 -5.86
CA ARG A 443 -10.03 -44.59 -7.05
C ARG A 443 -8.52 -44.49 -6.83
N ARG A 444 -8.07 -43.63 -5.94
CA ARG A 444 -6.67 -43.24 -5.86
C ARG A 444 -5.94 -43.77 -4.65
N GLU A 445 -6.64 -44.29 -3.64
CA GLU A 445 -6.02 -44.69 -2.37
C GLU A 445 -4.96 -43.68 -1.92
N PRO A 446 -5.32 -42.41 -1.69
CA PRO A 446 -4.35 -41.38 -1.40
C PRO A 446 -3.56 -41.75 -0.13
N PRO A 447 -2.30 -41.25 0.01
CA PRO A 447 -1.56 -41.46 1.23
C PRO A 447 -2.32 -40.88 2.45
N PRO A 448 -2.12 -41.46 3.67
CA PRO A 448 -2.94 -41.16 4.85
C PRO A 448 -3.17 -39.68 5.10
N TYR A 449 -2.11 -38.85 5.00
CA TYR A 449 -2.22 -37.40 5.19
C TYR A 449 -3.10 -36.70 4.14
N ALA A 450 -3.14 -37.19 2.90
CA ALA A 450 -4.02 -36.62 1.87
C ALA A 450 -5.46 -37.14 2.02
N PHE A 451 -5.59 -38.37 2.48
CA PHE A 451 -6.89 -38.98 2.82
C PHE A 451 -7.58 -38.17 3.91
N ASP A 452 -6.87 -37.85 5.01
CA ASP A 452 -7.40 -37.09 6.12
C ASP A 452 -7.85 -35.68 5.69
N GLU A 453 -7.05 -34.98 4.87
CA GLU A 453 -7.42 -33.67 4.33
C GLU A 453 -8.69 -33.72 3.46
N ILE A 454 -8.87 -34.77 2.65
CA ILE A 454 -10.08 -34.94 1.85
C ILE A 454 -11.30 -35.21 2.77
N VAL A 455 -11.14 -36.01 3.82
CA VAL A 455 -12.19 -36.26 4.82
C VAL A 455 -12.58 -34.98 5.55
N LEU A 456 -11.59 -34.17 5.91
CA LEU A 456 -11.84 -32.86 6.53
C LEU A 456 -12.55 -31.89 5.57
N ALA A 457 -12.16 -31.88 4.30
CA ALA A 457 -12.84 -31.09 3.27
C ALA A 457 -14.32 -31.51 3.08
N LEU A 458 -14.57 -32.83 3.07
CA LEU A 458 -15.95 -33.36 3.04
C LEU A 458 -16.77 -32.84 4.24
N SER A 459 -16.18 -32.85 5.44
CA SER A 459 -16.85 -32.33 6.64
C SER A 459 -17.15 -30.83 6.56
N GLY A 460 -16.21 -30.05 5.98
CA GLY A 460 -16.37 -28.61 5.78
C GLY A 460 -17.50 -28.27 4.80
N ILE A 461 -17.63 -29.05 3.71
CA ILE A 461 -18.71 -28.88 2.72
C ILE A 461 -20.09 -29.09 3.36
N LEU A 462 -20.22 -30.08 4.22
CA LEU A 462 -21.49 -30.47 4.81
C LEU A 462 -22.04 -29.47 5.85
N GLY A 463 -21.22 -28.55 6.31
CA GLY A 463 -21.65 -27.38 7.11
C GLY A 463 -22.34 -27.68 8.46
N GLY A 464 -22.98 -28.81 8.60
CA GLY A 464 -23.64 -29.28 9.83
C GLY A 464 -22.65 -29.93 10.83
N LEU A 465 -21.45 -30.26 10.39
CA LEU A 465 -20.41 -30.91 11.19
C LEU A 465 -19.50 -29.88 11.89
N GLY A 466 -20.07 -28.82 12.44
CA GLY A 466 -19.35 -27.79 13.18
C GLY A 466 -18.48 -28.37 14.30
N GLY A 467 -17.17 -28.20 14.22
CA GLY A 467 -16.23 -28.76 15.19
C GLY A 467 -15.71 -30.17 14.87
N PHE A 468 -16.06 -30.76 13.71
CA PHE A 468 -15.60 -32.08 13.32
C PHE A 468 -14.06 -32.19 13.30
N TYR A 469 -13.36 -31.16 12.87
CA TYR A 469 -11.88 -31.15 12.95
C TYR A 469 -11.37 -31.46 14.36
N ARG A 470 -11.99 -30.91 15.38
CA ARG A 470 -11.58 -31.17 16.77
C ARG A 470 -11.91 -32.60 17.19
N LEU A 471 -13.10 -33.09 16.84
CA LEU A 471 -13.51 -34.47 17.09
C LEU A 471 -12.63 -35.47 16.34
N TYR A 472 -12.25 -35.16 15.12
CA TYR A 472 -11.35 -35.98 14.31
C TYR A 472 -9.95 -36.05 14.91
N TYR A 473 -9.42 -34.91 15.38
CA TYR A 473 -8.16 -34.85 16.09
C TYR A 473 -8.19 -35.66 17.39
N ASP A 474 -9.25 -35.56 18.18
CA ASP A 474 -9.43 -36.32 19.40
C ASP A 474 -9.61 -37.83 19.11
N PHE A 475 -10.22 -38.20 17.97
CA PHE A 475 -10.36 -39.57 17.49
C PHE A 475 -9.01 -40.23 17.19
N GLU A 476 -8.05 -39.51 16.66
CA GLU A 476 -6.70 -40.01 16.43
C GLU A 476 -5.93 -40.29 17.76
N LEU A 477 -6.31 -39.64 18.85
CA LEU A 477 -5.71 -39.78 20.17
C LEU A 477 -6.44 -40.84 21.03
N ASP A 478 -7.76 -40.80 21.06
CA ASP A 478 -8.66 -41.69 21.84
C ASP A 478 -9.95 -41.95 21.06
N ARG A 479 -9.96 -43.09 20.35
CA ARG A 479 -11.11 -43.47 19.50
C ARG A 479 -12.41 -43.67 20.28
N ASP A 480 -12.32 -44.35 21.42
CA ASP A 480 -13.52 -44.65 22.22
C ASP A 480 -14.09 -43.38 22.87
N GLY A 481 -13.24 -42.48 23.37
CA GLY A 481 -13.63 -41.18 23.91
C GLY A 481 -14.26 -40.30 22.84
N ALA A 482 -13.69 -40.22 21.64
CA ALA A 482 -14.26 -39.41 20.56
C ALA A 482 -15.62 -39.94 20.08
N VAL A 483 -15.78 -41.26 19.99
CA VAL A 483 -17.09 -41.89 19.65
C VAL A 483 -18.11 -41.63 20.75
N ALA A 484 -17.71 -41.63 22.02
CA ALA A 484 -18.61 -41.26 23.11
C ALA A 484 -19.06 -39.78 23.00
N ALA A 485 -18.11 -38.87 22.75
CA ALA A 485 -18.39 -37.43 22.56
C ALA A 485 -19.30 -37.16 21.35
N LEU A 486 -19.12 -37.91 20.26
CA LEU A 486 -20.00 -37.84 19.09
C LEU A 486 -21.43 -38.25 19.44
N LEU A 487 -21.60 -39.32 20.24
CA LEU A 487 -22.91 -39.84 20.65
C LEU A 487 -23.62 -38.93 21.67
N GLU A 488 -22.87 -38.19 22.50
CA GLU A 488 -23.44 -37.20 23.40
C GLU A 488 -24.18 -36.08 22.66
N GLN A 489 -23.81 -35.80 21.41
CA GLN A 489 -24.50 -34.79 20.58
C GLN A 489 -25.95 -35.20 20.24
N LEU A 490 -26.28 -36.48 20.38
CA LEU A 490 -27.67 -36.96 20.23
C LEU A 490 -28.57 -36.65 21.45
N ASP A 491 -27.99 -36.17 22.55
CA ASP A 491 -28.73 -35.84 23.77
C ASP A 491 -29.63 -34.62 23.53
N GLY A 492 -30.93 -34.87 23.45
CA GLY A 492 -31.96 -33.84 23.18
C GLY A 492 -32.70 -33.97 21.87
N SER A 493 -32.29 -34.85 20.94
CA SER A 493 -33.01 -35.09 19.69
C SER A 493 -34.02 -36.24 19.82
N ALA A 494 -35.32 -35.93 19.78
CA ALA A 494 -36.40 -36.93 19.71
C ALA A 494 -36.75 -37.17 18.24
N ALA A 495 -36.06 -38.09 17.55
CA ALA A 495 -36.38 -38.45 16.18
C ALA A 495 -37.57 -39.45 16.19
N ILE A 496 -38.71 -39.05 15.62
CA ILE A 496 -39.89 -39.91 15.42
C ILE A 496 -39.63 -40.84 14.23
N GLY A 497 -39.73 -42.16 14.48
CA GLY A 497 -39.61 -43.19 13.43
C GLY A 497 -38.20 -43.79 13.21
N ALA A 498 -37.18 -43.34 13.90
CA ALA A 498 -35.84 -43.92 13.86
C ALA A 498 -35.70 -45.11 14.83
N PRO A 499 -34.73 -46.05 14.65
CA PRO A 499 -34.43 -47.10 15.62
C PRO A 499 -34.18 -46.52 17.02
N PRO A 500 -34.45 -47.33 18.10
CA PRO A 500 -34.20 -46.85 19.47
C PRO A 500 -32.77 -46.32 19.59
N ARG A 501 -32.57 -45.29 20.36
CA ARG A 501 -31.26 -44.61 20.54
C ARG A 501 -30.16 -45.60 20.91
N GLU A 502 -30.49 -46.56 21.81
CA GLU A 502 -29.53 -47.57 22.25
C GLU A 502 -29.07 -48.46 21.08
N GLU A 503 -29.98 -48.90 20.23
CA GLU A 503 -29.71 -49.71 19.05
C GLU A 503 -28.83 -48.96 18.04
N PHE A 504 -29.17 -47.70 17.76
CA PHE A 504 -28.38 -46.84 16.88
C PHE A 504 -26.96 -46.58 17.44
N SER A 505 -26.85 -46.26 18.72
CA SER A 505 -25.57 -46.02 19.38
C SER A 505 -24.71 -47.28 19.41
N ALA A 506 -25.29 -48.44 19.65
CA ALA A 506 -24.58 -49.72 19.60
C ALA A 506 -24.07 -50.07 18.18
N ALA A 507 -24.93 -49.88 17.16
CA ALA A 507 -24.57 -50.08 15.77
C ALA A 507 -23.46 -49.11 15.29
N LEU A 508 -23.55 -47.81 15.67
CA LEU A 508 -22.54 -46.81 15.35
C LEU A 508 -21.17 -47.11 16.01
N ARG A 509 -21.17 -47.50 17.28
CA ARG A 509 -19.94 -47.98 17.93
C ARG A 509 -19.36 -49.18 17.22
N ALA A 510 -20.16 -50.22 16.91
CA ALA A 510 -19.74 -51.41 16.21
C ALA A 510 -19.14 -51.07 14.82
N PHE A 511 -19.75 -50.16 14.08
CA PHE A 511 -19.27 -49.69 12.79
C PHE A 511 -17.91 -48.99 12.91
N VAL A 512 -17.76 -48.06 13.83
CA VAL A 512 -16.51 -47.27 13.96
C VAL A 512 -15.38 -48.09 14.56
N THR A 513 -15.62 -48.79 15.69
CA THR A 513 -14.53 -49.42 16.46
C THR A 513 -14.23 -50.84 16.03
N ARG A 514 -15.23 -51.63 15.61
CA ARG A 514 -15.09 -53.03 15.22
C ARG A 514 -15.08 -53.29 13.71
N GLY A 515 -15.42 -52.26 12.91
CA GLY A 515 -15.50 -52.41 11.44
C GLY A 515 -16.68 -53.26 10.98
N GLU A 516 -17.75 -53.35 11.78
CA GLU A 516 -18.96 -54.07 11.38
C GLU A 516 -19.69 -53.34 10.24
N ARG A 517 -20.57 -54.03 9.50
CA ARG A 517 -21.29 -53.43 8.40
C ARG A 517 -22.18 -52.28 8.85
N GLY A 518 -22.10 -51.17 8.12
CA GLY A 518 -22.75 -49.90 8.46
C GLY A 518 -24.22 -49.76 7.99
N GLU A 519 -25.04 -50.83 7.98
CA GLU A 519 -26.40 -50.74 7.43
C GLU A 519 -27.30 -49.73 8.15
N VAL A 520 -27.21 -49.63 9.48
CA VAL A 520 -27.93 -48.65 10.29
C VAL A 520 -27.44 -47.23 10.03
N VAL A 521 -26.12 -47.07 9.89
CA VAL A 521 -25.46 -45.79 9.57
C VAL A 521 -25.83 -45.35 8.17
N ALA A 522 -25.78 -46.23 7.19
CA ALA A 522 -26.18 -46.00 5.80
C ALA A 522 -27.63 -45.51 5.68
N ARG A 523 -28.54 -46.17 6.39
CA ARG A 523 -29.97 -45.81 6.40
C ARG A 523 -30.15 -44.39 6.97
N ALA A 524 -29.49 -44.06 8.08
CA ALA A 524 -29.61 -42.74 8.68
C ALA A 524 -29.09 -41.63 7.73
N ILE A 525 -28.00 -41.88 6.98
CA ILE A 525 -27.48 -40.94 5.97
C ILE A 525 -28.45 -40.84 4.77
N ALA A 526 -28.98 -41.95 4.27
CA ALA A 526 -29.91 -41.97 3.14
C ALA A 526 -31.21 -41.20 3.43
N GLU A 527 -31.68 -41.20 4.68
CA GLU A 527 -32.87 -40.48 5.14
C GLU A 527 -32.56 -39.01 5.56
N SER A 528 -31.34 -38.54 5.34
CA SER A 528 -30.87 -37.20 5.74
C SER A 528 -31.65 -36.10 5.03
N SER A 529 -32.03 -35.06 5.79
CA SER A 529 -32.68 -33.87 5.26
C SER A 529 -31.71 -32.73 4.94
N PHE A 530 -30.42 -32.82 5.34
CA PHE A 530 -29.42 -31.80 5.11
C PHE A 530 -28.48 -32.10 3.90
N LEU A 531 -28.58 -33.32 3.33
CA LEU A 531 -27.87 -33.73 2.12
C LEU A 531 -28.79 -33.66 0.89
N ASP A 532 -28.19 -33.40 -0.28
CA ASP A 532 -28.89 -33.67 -1.55
C ASP A 532 -28.93 -35.19 -1.81
N GLU A 533 -29.86 -35.61 -2.67
CA GLU A 533 -30.10 -37.04 -2.96
C GLU A 533 -28.83 -37.75 -3.47
N GLY A 534 -28.05 -37.09 -4.31
CA GLY A 534 -26.79 -37.66 -4.85
C GLY A 534 -25.73 -37.89 -3.78
N SER A 535 -25.50 -36.90 -2.91
CA SER A 535 -24.55 -36.99 -1.81
C SER A 535 -24.99 -38.00 -0.75
N ALA A 536 -26.27 -38.02 -0.40
CA ALA A 536 -26.81 -38.97 0.55
C ALA A 536 -26.66 -40.42 0.04
N THR A 537 -26.93 -40.68 -1.24
CA THR A 537 -26.77 -42.00 -1.86
C THR A 537 -25.29 -42.45 -1.81
N VAL A 538 -24.38 -41.59 -2.26
CA VAL A 538 -22.95 -41.95 -2.32
C VAL A 538 -22.35 -42.19 -0.93
N LEU A 539 -22.70 -41.38 0.07
CA LEU A 539 -22.22 -41.57 1.44
C LEU A 539 -22.86 -42.81 2.11
N ALA A 540 -24.12 -43.11 1.84
CA ALA A 540 -24.79 -44.32 2.31
C ALA A 540 -24.15 -45.60 1.69
N GLU A 541 -23.87 -45.60 0.39
CA GLU A 541 -23.16 -46.68 -0.29
C GLU A 541 -21.74 -46.84 0.27
N ALA A 542 -21.02 -45.73 0.59
CA ALA A 542 -19.71 -45.77 1.18
C ALA A 542 -19.65 -46.45 2.57
N CYS A 543 -20.77 -46.45 3.33
CA CYS A 543 -20.88 -47.20 4.58
C CYS A 543 -20.82 -48.74 4.37
N LEU A 544 -21.20 -49.19 3.18
CA LEU A 544 -21.27 -50.60 2.80
C LEU A 544 -20.05 -51.07 1.95
N ASP A 545 -19.21 -50.12 1.54
CA ASP A 545 -18.00 -50.38 0.74
C ASP A 545 -16.87 -50.86 1.64
N GLU A 546 -16.36 -52.08 1.40
CA GLU A 546 -15.35 -52.71 2.27
C GLU A 546 -14.00 -51.98 2.22
N GLU A 547 -13.61 -51.40 1.07
CA GLU A 547 -12.33 -50.70 0.91
C GLU A 547 -12.36 -49.34 1.65
N LEU A 548 -13.39 -48.55 1.43
CA LEU A 548 -13.56 -47.27 2.11
C LEU A 548 -13.81 -47.43 3.60
N ALA A 549 -14.60 -48.43 3.98
CA ALA A 549 -14.85 -48.79 5.37
C ALA A 549 -13.65 -49.42 6.09
N ALA A 550 -12.56 -49.78 5.40
CA ALA A 550 -11.30 -50.16 6.03
C ALA A 550 -10.63 -48.96 6.74
N HIS A 551 -10.86 -47.72 6.29
CA HIS A 551 -10.27 -46.53 6.87
C HIS A 551 -11.07 -46.05 8.11
N CYS A 552 -10.47 -46.19 9.29
CA CYS A 552 -11.12 -45.80 10.56
C CYS A 552 -11.56 -44.33 10.59
N GLY A 553 -10.76 -43.40 10.10
CA GLY A 553 -11.09 -42.00 10.04
C GLY A 553 -12.30 -41.70 9.15
N PHE A 554 -12.43 -42.39 8.02
CA PHE A 554 -13.58 -42.24 7.14
C PHE A 554 -14.87 -42.84 7.75
N ARG A 555 -14.78 -43.98 8.45
CA ARG A 555 -15.92 -44.50 9.23
C ARG A 555 -16.37 -43.54 10.29
N PHE A 556 -15.43 -42.88 10.96
CA PHE A 556 -15.75 -41.88 11.97
C PHE A 556 -16.48 -40.66 11.34
N PHE A 557 -16.01 -40.21 10.17
CA PHE A 557 -16.71 -39.18 9.39
C PHE A 557 -18.13 -39.61 9.01
N LEU A 558 -18.32 -40.82 8.48
CA LEU A 558 -19.65 -41.34 8.13
C LEU A 558 -20.56 -41.46 9.37
N ALA A 559 -20.01 -41.85 10.50
CA ALA A 559 -20.72 -41.88 11.77
C ALA A 559 -21.16 -40.48 12.22
N ALA A 560 -20.31 -39.47 12.04
CA ALA A 560 -20.67 -38.08 12.31
C ALA A 560 -21.79 -37.59 11.37
N CYS A 561 -21.75 -37.93 10.09
CA CYS A 561 -22.85 -37.64 9.14
C CYS A 561 -24.17 -38.29 9.57
N ALA A 562 -24.15 -39.54 10.04
CA ALA A 562 -25.36 -40.24 10.50
C ALA A 562 -25.93 -39.62 11.79
N VAL A 563 -25.06 -39.17 12.71
CA VAL A 563 -25.47 -38.46 13.92
C VAL A 563 -26.15 -37.15 13.56
N GLU A 564 -25.53 -36.35 12.69
CA GLU A 564 -26.13 -35.08 12.22
C GLU A 564 -27.43 -35.28 11.47
N ALA A 565 -27.52 -36.29 10.59
CA ALA A 565 -28.76 -36.64 9.90
C ALA A 565 -29.89 -36.93 10.88
N ARG A 566 -29.58 -37.60 11.97
CA ARG A 566 -30.54 -37.93 12.99
C ARG A 566 -30.98 -36.73 13.84
N ILE A 567 -30.06 -35.84 14.17
CA ILE A 567 -30.34 -34.57 14.86
C ILE A 567 -31.24 -33.71 13.98
N ALA A 568 -30.92 -33.57 12.69
CA ALA A 568 -31.69 -32.77 11.74
C ALA A 568 -33.11 -33.31 11.52
N SER A 569 -33.33 -34.63 11.55
CA SER A 569 -34.64 -35.23 11.42
C SER A 569 -35.52 -35.04 12.65
N GLY A 570 -34.96 -34.74 13.81
CA GLY A 570 -35.69 -34.46 15.07
C GLY A 570 -36.08 -32.99 15.26
N GLN A 571 -35.58 -32.07 14.43
CA GLN A 571 -35.97 -30.67 14.51
C GLN A 571 -37.28 -30.40 13.79
N PRO A 572 -38.29 -29.70 14.37
CA PRO A 572 -39.48 -29.31 13.65
C PRO A 572 -39.06 -28.41 12.47
N LYS A 573 -39.55 -28.77 11.27
CA LYS A 573 -39.37 -27.93 10.06
C LYS A 573 -40.03 -26.58 10.34
N GLY A 574 -39.19 -25.55 10.62
CA GLY A 574 -39.62 -24.18 10.80
C GLY A 574 -40.08 -23.51 9.49
#